data_5fbefe4dfcee2f6a70d2e2206fd3dbbf
#
_entry.id   5fbefe4dfcee2f6a70d2e2206fd3dbbf
#
_cell.length_a   1.000
_cell.length_b   1.000
_cell.length_c   1.000
_cell.angle_alpha   90.00
_cell.angle_beta   90.00
_cell.angle_gamma   90.00
#
_symmetry.space_group_name_H-M   'P 1'
#
loop_
_entity.id
_entity.type
_entity.pdbx_description
1 polymer ?
#
loop_
_entity_poly.entity_id
_entity_poly.type
_entity_poly.pdbx_seq_one_letter_code
_entity_poly.pdbx_strand_id
1 'polypeptide(L)'
;MLESAAVPEDLVAARRDRWWQLAVGVACMATIANLQYGWTLFVNPINEQFHWGRPAIQVAFTIFVLTETWLVPVEGYLVDRFGPRLVVVGASVMVGLAWILNSVATSLPLLYLAAVIAGIGAGSVYGTCIGNALKWFPDRRGLAAGLTAMGFGAGSAFTVVPIANGIHLHGYADTFLKFGVAQGLIVFRSEEHTSELQSQR
;
A
#
# COMPACT_ATOMS: atom_id res chain seq x y z
N MET A 1 -24.26 -18.37 42.55
CA MET A 1 -24.39 -18.57 41.12
C MET A 1 -24.16 -17.22 40.44
N LEU A 2 -23.01 -17.02 39.85
CA LEU A 2 -22.77 -15.82 39.08
C LEU A 2 -23.36 -16.08 37.68
N GLU A 3 -24.51 -15.44 37.42
CA GLU A 3 -25.15 -15.43 36.10
C GLU A 3 -24.17 -14.80 35.14
N SER A 4 -23.66 -15.61 34.21
CA SER A 4 -22.81 -15.14 33.11
C SER A 4 -23.67 -14.24 32.24
N ALA A 5 -23.65 -12.94 32.51
CA ALA A 5 -24.30 -11.96 31.65
C ALA A 5 -23.74 -12.11 30.23
N ALA A 6 -24.57 -12.58 29.32
CA ALA A 6 -24.24 -12.68 27.89
C ALA A 6 -23.84 -11.29 27.39
N VAL A 7 -22.66 -11.18 26.79
CA VAL A 7 -22.20 -9.91 26.19
C VAL A 7 -23.23 -9.53 25.11
N PRO A 8 -23.76 -8.30 25.12
CA PRO A 8 -24.72 -7.83 24.11
C PRO A 8 -24.20 -8.05 22.68
N GLU A 9 -25.08 -8.49 21.76
CA GLU A 9 -24.71 -8.85 20.39
C GLU A 9 -24.10 -7.66 19.59
N ASP A 10 -24.58 -6.44 19.89
CA ASP A 10 -24.06 -5.20 19.32
C ASP A 10 -22.59 -4.93 19.71
N LEU A 11 -22.18 -5.26 20.93
CA LEU A 11 -20.79 -5.15 21.38
C LEU A 11 -19.90 -6.22 20.73
N VAL A 12 -20.44 -7.41 20.49
CA VAL A 12 -19.71 -8.47 19.79
C VAL A 12 -19.51 -8.11 18.31
N ALA A 13 -20.55 -7.57 17.66
CA ALA A 13 -20.48 -7.09 16.29
C ALA A 13 -19.46 -5.94 16.14
N ALA A 14 -19.55 -4.92 16.99
CA ALA A 14 -18.61 -3.79 16.98
C ALA A 14 -17.16 -4.23 17.22
N ARG A 15 -16.95 -5.25 18.05
CA ARG A 15 -15.63 -5.84 18.29
C ARG A 15 -15.10 -6.60 17.09
N ARG A 16 -15.96 -7.33 16.37
CA ARG A 16 -15.60 -8.05 15.14
C ARG A 16 -15.23 -7.09 14.02
N ASP A 17 -16.00 -6.01 13.85
CA ASP A 17 -15.80 -5.04 12.78
C ASP A 17 -14.45 -4.32 12.91
N ARG A 18 -14.02 -3.96 14.13
CA ARG A 18 -12.71 -3.30 14.31
C ARG A 18 -11.52 -4.20 13.96
N TRP A 19 -11.59 -5.51 14.26
CA TRP A 19 -10.53 -6.45 13.88
C TRP A 19 -10.51 -6.68 12.37
N TRP A 20 -11.70 -6.68 11.75
CA TRP A 20 -11.81 -6.78 10.30
C TRP A 20 -11.18 -5.55 9.61
N GLN A 21 -11.48 -4.35 10.10
CA GLN A 21 -10.86 -3.11 9.61
C GLN A 21 -9.34 -3.13 9.74
N LEU A 22 -8.82 -3.64 10.85
CA LEU A 22 -7.38 -3.80 11.04
C LEU A 22 -6.80 -4.80 10.03
N ALA A 23 -7.45 -5.95 9.84
CA ALA A 23 -6.99 -6.97 8.88
C ALA A 23 -6.94 -6.44 7.45
N VAL A 24 -7.94 -5.68 7.03
CA VAL A 24 -7.96 -5.00 5.73
C VAL A 24 -6.83 -3.98 5.62
N GLY A 25 -6.61 -3.16 6.65
CA GLY A 25 -5.48 -2.22 6.69
C GLY A 25 -4.13 -2.94 6.57
N VAL A 26 -3.94 -4.04 7.28
CA VAL A 26 -2.72 -4.88 7.18
C VAL A 26 -2.55 -5.44 5.77
N ALA A 27 -3.62 -5.90 5.13
CA ALA A 27 -3.58 -6.41 3.75
C ALA A 27 -3.21 -5.31 2.74
N CYS A 28 -3.78 -4.11 2.86
CA CYS A 28 -3.41 -2.95 2.04
C CYS A 28 -1.92 -2.61 2.21
N MET A 29 -1.45 -2.57 3.45
CA MET A 29 -0.04 -2.29 3.77
C MET A 29 0.90 -3.33 3.18
N ALA A 30 0.55 -4.62 3.30
CA ALA A 30 1.33 -5.71 2.69
C ALA A 30 1.39 -5.60 1.15
N THR A 31 0.32 -5.09 0.55
CA THR A 31 0.22 -4.95 -0.91
C THR A 31 1.11 -3.83 -1.43
N ILE A 32 1.12 -2.65 -0.80
CA ILE A 32 1.93 -1.50 -1.25
C ILE A 32 3.42 -1.64 -0.94
N ALA A 33 3.79 -2.50 0.01
CA ALA A 33 5.17 -2.71 0.47
C ALA A 33 6.17 -3.01 -0.68
N ASN A 34 5.69 -3.62 -1.76
CA ASN A 34 6.53 -4.01 -2.89
C ASN A 34 7.06 -2.84 -3.71
N LEU A 35 6.36 -1.69 -3.71
CA LEU A 35 6.85 -0.47 -4.35
C LEU A 35 8.19 -0.03 -3.74
N GLN A 36 8.37 -0.26 -2.45
CA GLN A 36 9.59 0.07 -1.72
C GLN A 36 10.58 -1.11 -1.66
N TYR A 37 10.17 -2.23 -1.10
CA TYR A 37 11.08 -3.35 -0.83
C TYR A 37 11.38 -4.21 -2.05
N GLY A 38 10.46 -4.28 -3.03
CA GLY A 38 10.67 -4.98 -4.30
C GLY A 38 11.56 -4.23 -5.28
N TRP A 39 11.78 -2.92 -5.10
CA TRP A 39 12.51 -2.07 -6.03
C TRP A 39 13.90 -2.60 -6.41
N THR A 40 14.65 -3.10 -5.42
CA THR A 40 16.02 -3.59 -5.63
C THR A 40 16.11 -4.72 -6.64
N LEU A 41 15.05 -5.52 -6.80
CA LEU A 41 14.98 -6.62 -7.77
C LEU A 41 14.93 -6.12 -9.22
N PHE A 42 14.40 -4.92 -9.44
CA PHE A 42 14.22 -4.34 -10.77
C PHE A 42 15.44 -3.54 -11.25
N VAL A 43 16.29 -3.07 -10.34
CA VAL A 43 17.45 -2.20 -10.67
C VAL A 43 18.40 -2.85 -11.67
N ASN A 44 18.78 -4.12 -11.45
CA ASN A 44 19.69 -4.83 -12.33
C ASN A 44 19.08 -5.11 -13.72
N PRO A 45 17.86 -5.68 -13.84
CA PRO A 45 17.21 -5.90 -15.12
C PRO A 45 17.02 -4.61 -15.95
N ILE A 46 16.64 -3.50 -15.30
CA ILE A 46 16.52 -2.20 -15.99
C ILE A 46 17.90 -1.73 -16.47
N ASN A 47 18.95 -1.87 -15.64
CA ASN A 47 20.28 -1.45 -16.03
C ASN A 47 20.87 -2.32 -17.15
N GLU A 48 20.59 -3.60 -17.18
CA GLU A 48 21.00 -4.52 -18.23
C GLU A 48 20.36 -4.16 -19.59
N GLN A 49 19.10 -3.71 -19.56
CA GLN A 49 18.38 -3.35 -20.79
C GLN A 49 18.74 -1.97 -21.32
N PHE A 50 18.84 -0.95 -20.45
CA PHE A 50 18.98 0.44 -20.89
C PHE A 50 20.37 1.03 -20.67
N HIS A 51 21.22 0.39 -19.87
CA HIS A 51 22.58 0.86 -19.54
C HIS A 51 22.64 2.27 -18.94
N TRP A 52 21.58 2.67 -18.19
CA TRP A 52 21.49 4.01 -17.56
C TRP A 52 22.43 4.20 -16.39
N GLY A 53 22.98 3.10 -15.84
CA GLY A 53 23.77 3.10 -14.62
C GLY A 53 22.90 2.95 -13.38
N ARG A 54 23.31 2.05 -12.48
CA ARG A 54 22.60 1.79 -11.22
C ARG A 54 22.33 3.04 -10.38
N PRO A 55 23.29 4.00 -10.24
CA PRO A 55 23.03 5.22 -9.48
C PRO A 55 21.86 6.05 -10.04
N ALA A 56 21.75 6.22 -11.37
CA ALA A 56 20.66 6.96 -11.97
C ALA A 56 19.30 6.27 -11.76
N ILE A 57 19.27 4.93 -11.83
CA ILE A 57 18.04 4.16 -11.55
C ILE A 57 17.66 4.28 -10.06
N GLN A 58 18.64 4.31 -9.15
CA GLN A 58 18.39 4.45 -7.71
C GLN A 58 17.88 5.86 -7.31
N VAL A 59 18.08 6.88 -8.13
CA VAL A 59 17.45 8.19 -7.93
C VAL A 59 15.93 8.08 -7.92
N ALA A 60 15.35 7.18 -8.73
CA ALA A 60 13.90 6.92 -8.70
C ALA A 60 13.44 6.45 -7.32
N PHE A 61 14.20 5.57 -6.66
CA PHE A 61 13.89 5.13 -5.29
C PHE A 61 13.97 6.30 -4.29
N THR A 62 14.99 7.15 -4.41
CA THR A 62 15.11 8.34 -3.57
C THR A 62 13.91 9.28 -3.75
N ILE A 63 13.47 9.52 -5.00
CA ILE A 63 12.28 10.32 -5.32
C ILE A 63 11.04 9.69 -4.69
N PHE A 64 10.86 8.38 -4.83
CA PHE A 64 9.76 7.64 -4.23
C PHE A 64 9.70 7.87 -2.71
N VAL A 65 10.79 7.60 -1.98
CA VAL A 65 10.84 7.74 -0.52
C VAL A 65 10.64 9.19 -0.07
N LEU A 66 11.24 10.15 -0.77
CA LEU A 66 11.03 11.57 -0.47
C LEU A 66 9.55 11.95 -0.62
N THR A 67 8.93 11.55 -1.72
CA THR A 67 7.52 11.86 -2.01
C THR A 67 6.61 11.20 -0.98
N GLU A 68 6.80 9.90 -0.70
CA GLU A 68 6.05 9.15 0.30
C GLU A 68 6.12 9.78 1.68
N THR A 69 7.30 10.29 2.08
CA THR A 69 7.52 10.79 3.44
C THR A 69 7.10 12.26 3.59
N TRP A 70 7.44 13.11 2.64
CA TRP A 70 7.24 14.56 2.77
C TRP A 70 5.80 15.00 2.50
N LEU A 71 5.01 14.21 1.78
CA LEU A 71 3.61 14.52 1.51
C LEU A 71 2.64 14.06 2.60
N VAL A 72 3.10 13.34 3.63
CA VAL A 72 2.27 12.87 4.75
C VAL A 72 1.35 13.96 5.34
N PRO A 73 1.80 15.22 5.59
CA PRO A 73 0.91 16.26 6.09
C PRO A 73 -0.20 16.65 5.11
N VAL A 74 0.10 16.65 3.81
CA VAL A 74 -0.87 16.95 2.74
C VAL A 74 -1.88 15.81 2.63
N GLU A 75 -1.41 14.59 2.67
CA GLU A 75 -2.24 13.37 2.63
C GLU A 75 -3.18 13.31 3.84
N GLY A 76 -2.67 13.62 5.04
CA GLY A 76 -3.51 13.75 6.23
C GLY A 76 -4.60 14.80 6.08
N TYR A 77 -4.28 15.97 5.54
CA TYR A 77 -5.28 17.00 5.24
C TYR A 77 -6.33 16.53 4.23
N LEU A 78 -5.93 15.78 3.18
CA LEU A 78 -6.85 15.21 2.20
C LEU A 78 -7.79 14.18 2.84
N VAL A 79 -7.26 13.31 3.73
CA VAL A 79 -8.05 12.34 4.49
C VAL A 79 -9.08 13.04 5.39
N ASP A 80 -8.69 14.12 6.07
CA ASP A 80 -9.59 14.86 6.94
C ASP A 80 -10.69 15.61 6.15
N ARG A 81 -10.38 16.10 4.95
CA ARG A 81 -11.30 16.86 4.11
C ARG A 81 -12.23 16.00 3.27
N PHE A 82 -11.73 14.94 2.65
CA PHE A 82 -12.46 14.11 1.68
C PHE A 82 -12.85 12.74 2.23
N GLY A 83 -12.37 12.42 3.41
CA GLY A 83 -12.55 11.10 4.03
C GLY A 83 -11.54 10.06 3.55
N PRO A 84 -11.30 9.02 4.37
CA PRO A 84 -10.30 7.98 4.08
C PRO A 84 -10.62 7.22 2.79
N ARG A 85 -11.90 6.98 2.50
CA ARG A 85 -12.36 6.21 1.34
C ARG A 85 -11.89 6.81 0.02
N LEU A 86 -12.18 8.09 -0.23
CA LEU A 86 -11.81 8.74 -1.50
C LEU A 86 -10.30 8.81 -1.67
N VAL A 87 -9.57 9.03 -0.57
CA VAL A 87 -8.11 9.08 -0.60
C VAL A 87 -7.52 7.72 -0.95
N VAL A 88 -7.99 6.61 -0.34
CA VAL A 88 -7.47 5.27 -0.64
C VAL A 88 -7.86 4.80 -2.04
N VAL A 89 -9.08 5.10 -2.52
CA VAL A 89 -9.47 4.82 -3.92
C VAL A 89 -8.55 5.57 -4.90
N GLY A 90 -8.33 6.87 -4.68
CA GLY A 90 -7.40 7.65 -5.49
C GLY A 90 -5.98 7.10 -5.44
N ALA A 91 -5.51 6.74 -4.26
CA ALA A 91 -4.20 6.15 -4.03
C ALA A 91 -4.04 4.78 -4.72
N SER A 92 -5.07 3.93 -4.73
CA SER A 92 -5.04 2.63 -5.41
C SER A 92 -4.85 2.78 -6.92
N VAL A 93 -5.52 3.78 -7.52
CA VAL A 93 -5.34 4.12 -8.93
C VAL A 93 -3.91 4.62 -9.19
N MET A 94 -3.37 5.47 -8.31
CA MET A 94 -1.99 5.97 -8.43
C MET A 94 -0.96 4.85 -8.30
N VAL A 95 -1.14 3.92 -7.36
CA VAL A 95 -0.27 2.74 -7.21
C VAL A 95 -0.30 1.89 -8.49
N GLY A 96 -1.49 1.57 -9.01
CA GLY A 96 -1.61 0.82 -10.27
C GLY A 96 -0.98 1.54 -11.45
N LEU A 97 -1.22 2.84 -11.59
CA LEU A 97 -0.64 3.68 -12.64
C LEU A 97 0.89 3.74 -12.55
N ALA A 98 1.44 3.86 -11.35
CA ALA A 98 2.89 3.87 -11.13
C ALA A 98 3.56 2.57 -11.61
N TRP A 99 2.96 1.42 -11.32
CA TRP A 99 3.44 0.13 -11.80
C TRP A 99 3.38 0.03 -13.33
N ILE A 100 2.28 0.48 -13.94
CA ILE A 100 2.12 0.50 -15.41
C ILE A 100 3.17 1.43 -16.03
N LEU A 101 3.37 2.63 -15.48
CA LEU A 101 4.38 3.55 -15.97
C LEU A 101 5.80 2.98 -15.86
N ASN A 102 6.12 2.28 -14.77
CA ASN A 102 7.40 1.59 -14.63
C ASN A 102 7.59 0.49 -15.68
N SER A 103 6.50 -0.21 -16.06
CA SER A 103 6.57 -1.28 -17.07
C SER A 103 6.88 -0.75 -18.47
N VAL A 104 6.44 0.47 -18.80
CA VAL A 104 6.64 1.13 -20.10
C VAL A 104 7.73 2.19 -20.10
N ALA A 105 8.45 2.35 -18.98
CA ALA A 105 9.48 3.38 -18.84
C ALA A 105 10.68 3.09 -19.73
N THR A 106 10.80 3.85 -20.81
CA THR A 106 11.94 3.82 -21.77
C THR A 106 12.92 4.97 -21.57
N SER A 107 12.71 5.81 -20.55
CA SER A 107 13.57 6.94 -20.23
C SER A 107 13.60 7.21 -18.72
N LEU A 108 14.73 7.75 -18.23
CA LEU A 108 14.88 8.13 -16.81
C LEU A 108 13.82 9.13 -16.34
N PRO A 109 13.45 10.19 -17.09
CA PRO A 109 12.40 11.11 -16.64
C PRO A 109 11.05 10.41 -16.43
N LEU A 110 10.69 9.44 -17.28
CA LEU A 110 9.44 8.68 -17.12
C LEU A 110 9.51 7.77 -15.89
N LEU A 111 10.66 7.14 -15.63
CA LEU A 111 10.90 6.35 -14.42
C LEU A 111 10.78 7.21 -13.15
N TYR A 112 11.31 8.44 -13.18
CA TYR A 112 11.22 9.38 -12.06
C TYR A 112 9.78 9.87 -11.84
N LEU A 113 9.04 10.13 -12.92
CA LEU A 113 7.62 10.47 -12.84
C LEU A 113 6.80 9.33 -12.21
N ALA A 114 7.07 8.09 -12.63
CA ALA A 114 6.44 6.91 -12.03
C ALA A 114 6.76 6.81 -10.53
N ALA A 115 7.99 7.14 -10.12
CA ALA A 115 8.40 7.14 -8.71
C ALA A 115 7.66 8.20 -7.87
N VAL A 116 7.43 9.41 -8.41
CA VAL A 116 6.61 10.45 -7.76
C VAL A 116 5.19 9.93 -7.54
N ILE A 117 4.55 9.40 -8.59
CA ILE A 117 3.18 8.88 -8.51
C ILE A 117 3.09 7.71 -7.52
N ALA A 118 4.08 6.82 -7.54
CA ALA A 118 4.20 5.71 -6.60
C ALA A 118 4.28 6.20 -5.15
N GLY A 119 5.10 7.20 -4.87
CA GLY A 119 5.29 7.76 -3.53
C GLY A 119 4.01 8.41 -2.99
N ILE A 120 3.31 9.21 -3.82
CA ILE A 120 2.01 9.79 -3.43
C ILE A 120 0.99 8.68 -3.13
N GLY A 121 0.87 7.68 -4.01
CA GLY A 121 -0.07 6.57 -3.82
C GLY A 121 0.25 5.74 -2.58
N ALA A 122 1.50 5.32 -2.40
CA ALA A 122 1.92 4.48 -1.27
C ALA A 122 1.79 5.24 0.06
N GLY A 123 2.23 6.50 0.13
CA GLY A 123 2.11 7.34 1.32
C GLY A 123 0.66 7.54 1.75
N SER A 124 -0.22 7.84 0.78
CA SER A 124 -1.66 8.00 1.06
C SER A 124 -2.30 6.74 1.62
N VAL A 125 -1.97 5.55 1.09
CA VAL A 125 -2.45 4.28 1.66
C VAL A 125 -1.87 4.05 3.04
N TYR A 126 -0.55 4.26 3.21
CA TYR A 126 0.15 4.07 4.49
C TYR A 126 -0.46 4.94 5.59
N GLY A 127 -0.54 6.25 5.36
CA GLY A 127 -1.07 7.22 6.32
C GLY A 127 -2.53 6.94 6.68
N THR A 128 -3.35 6.60 5.69
CA THR A 128 -4.77 6.29 5.91
C THR A 128 -4.96 5.00 6.70
N CYS A 129 -4.22 3.92 6.38
CA CYS A 129 -4.32 2.65 7.11
C CYS A 129 -3.90 2.79 8.58
N ILE A 130 -2.79 3.50 8.86
CA ILE A 130 -2.35 3.78 10.24
C ILE A 130 -3.39 4.64 10.96
N GLY A 131 -3.84 5.74 10.34
CA GLY A 131 -4.83 6.65 10.93
C GLY A 131 -6.16 5.94 11.23
N ASN A 132 -6.63 5.08 10.33
CA ASN A 132 -7.83 4.29 10.52
C ASN A 132 -7.65 3.28 11.68
N ALA A 133 -6.54 2.56 11.72
CA ALA A 133 -6.24 1.63 12.81
C ALA A 133 -6.25 2.32 14.19
N LEU A 134 -5.67 3.53 14.30
CA LEU A 134 -5.67 4.33 15.53
C LEU A 134 -7.07 4.79 15.95
N LYS A 135 -7.95 5.11 14.99
CA LYS A 135 -9.35 5.51 15.25
C LYS A 135 -10.19 4.34 15.78
N TRP A 136 -10.00 3.14 15.22
CA TRP A 136 -10.74 1.93 15.61
C TRP A 136 -10.25 1.31 16.94
N PHE A 137 -8.99 1.56 17.32
CA PHE A 137 -8.38 1.01 18.54
C PHE A 137 -7.88 2.11 19.50
N PRO A 138 -8.76 2.97 20.03
CA PRO A 138 -8.35 4.01 20.96
C PRO A 138 -7.79 3.43 22.27
N ASP A 139 -8.22 2.21 22.64
CA ASP A 139 -7.81 1.44 23.82
C ASP A 139 -6.43 0.76 23.65
N ARG A 140 -6.00 0.50 22.40
CA ARG A 140 -4.77 -0.25 22.08
C ARG A 140 -4.03 0.33 20.88
N ARG A 141 -3.82 1.63 20.85
CA ARG A 141 -3.22 2.38 19.72
C ARG A 141 -1.88 1.81 19.27
N GLY A 142 -0.98 1.49 20.22
CA GLY A 142 0.35 0.94 19.90
C GLY A 142 0.27 -0.43 19.22
N LEU A 143 -0.64 -1.31 19.66
CA LEU A 143 -0.87 -2.61 19.05
C LEU A 143 -1.41 -2.46 17.62
N ALA A 144 -2.41 -1.61 17.43
CA ALA A 144 -3.04 -1.40 16.13
C ALA A 144 -2.04 -0.82 15.11
N ALA A 145 -1.32 0.25 15.48
CA ALA A 145 -0.28 0.82 14.65
C ALA A 145 0.84 -0.17 14.34
N GLY A 146 1.31 -0.93 15.35
CA GLY A 146 2.35 -1.93 15.19
C GLY A 146 1.96 -3.08 14.27
N LEU A 147 0.74 -3.62 14.37
CA LEU A 147 0.25 -4.67 13.47
C LEU A 147 0.08 -4.15 12.04
N THR A 148 -0.42 -2.92 11.87
CA THR A 148 -0.56 -2.31 10.56
C THR A 148 0.82 -2.10 9.91
N ALA A 149 1.78 -1.53 10.63
CA ALA A 149 3.15 -1.35 10.16
C ALA A 149 3.88 -2.68 9.90
N MET A 150 3.62 -3.70 10.73
CA MET A 150 4.14 -5.07 10.50
C MET A 150 3.64 -5.62 9.16
N GLY A 151 2.40 -5.33 8.75
CA GLY A 151 1.85 -5.72 7.45
C GLY A 151 2.70 -5.20 6.29
N PHE A 152 3.16 -3.95 6.38
CA PHE A 152 4.06 -3.35 5.40
C PHE A 152 5.39 -4.13 5.29
N GLY A 153 6.04 -4.44 6.41
CA GLY A 153 7.27 -5.25 6.40
C GLY A 153 7.05 -6.69 5.93
N ALA A 154 5.97 -7.35 6.40
CA ALA A 154 5.67 -8.74 6.08
C ALA A 154 5.27 -8.93 4.60
N GLY A 155 4.63 -7.93 3.97
CA GLY A 155 4.22 -8.01 2.57
C GLY A 155 5.38 -8.32 1.62
N SER A 156 6.54 -7.73 1.86
CA SER A 156 7.74 -8.00 1.08
C SER A 156 8.22 -9.45 1.23
N ALA A 157 8.14 -10.03 2.42
CA ALA A 157 8.58 -11.41 2.66
C ALA A 157 7.82 -12.44 1.81
N PHE A 158 6.54 -12.19 1.55
CA PHE A 158 5.71 -13.09 0.73
C PHE A 158 5.84 -12.83 -0.77
N THR A 159 6.23 -11.64 -1.20
CA THR A 159 6.14 -11.21 -2.60
C THR A 159 7.50 -11.10 -3.29
N VAL A 160 8.60 -10.96 -2.55
CA VAL A 160 9.96 -10.88 -3.13
C VAL A 160 10.28 -12.09 -4.01
N VAL A 161 9.97 -13.32 -3.55
CA VAL A 161 10.23 -14.56 -4.32
C VAL A 161 9.36 -14.63 -5.58
N PRO A 162 8.02 -14.43 -5.53
CA PRO A 162 7.20 -14.35 -6.73
C PRO A 162 7.63 -13.26 -7.72
N ILE A 163 8.02 -12.08 -7.24
CA ILE A 163 8.52 -10.99 -8.10
C ILE A 163 9.84 -11.41 -8.79
N ALA A 164 10.79 -11.94 -8.03
CA ALA A 164 12.07 -12.39 -8.58
C ALA A 164 11.86 -13.47 -9.66
N ASN A 165 11.03 -14.48 -9.40
CA ASN A 165 10.66 -15.49 -10.37
C ASN A 165 9.94 -14.91 -11.60
N GLY A 166 9.04 -13.95 -11.41
CA GLY A 166 8.38 -13.24 -12.48
C GLY A 166 9.37 -12.54 -13.41
N ILE A 167 10.34 -11.83 -12.83
CA ILE A 167 11.40 -11.14 -13.58
C ILE A 167 12.23 -12.14 -14.40
N HIS A 168 12.60 -13.28 -13.81
CA HIS A 168 13.38 -14.30 -14.51
C HIS A 168 12.61 -14.98 -15.64
N LEU A 169 11.30 -15.21 -15.48
CA LEU A 169 10.50 -15.96 -16.45
C LEU A 169 9.90 -15.08 -17.56
N HIS A 170 9.52 -13.84 -17.23
CA HIS A 170 8.73 -12.97 -18.12
C HIS A 170 9.37 -11.60 -18.35
N GLY A 171 10.48 -11.31 -17.70
CA GLY A 171 11.11 -10.00 -17.72
C GLY A 171 10.49 -9.01 -16.73
N TYR A 172 11.19 -7.91 -16.48
CA TYR A 172 10.80 -6.93 -15.47
C TYR A 172 9.54 -6.13 -15.84
N ALA A 173 9.37 -5.79 -17.14
CA ALA A 173 8.24 -4.98 -17.60
C ALA A 173 6.89 -5.71 -17.42
N ASP A 174 6.83 -6.98 -17.82
CA ASP A 174 5.64 -7.82 -17.66
C ASP A 174 5.35 -8.09 -16.17
N THR A 175 6.41 -8.25 -15.36
CA THR A 175 6.29 -8.41 -13.91
C THR A 175 5.74 -7.14 -13.27
N PHE A 176 6.22 -5.95 -13.64
CA PHE A 176 5.63 -4.68 -13.20
C PHE A 176 4.14 -4.60 -13.53
N LEU A 177 3.76 -4.94 -14.75
CA LEU A 177 2.37 -4.87 -15.20
C LEU A 177 1.47 -5.82 -14.40
N LYS A 178 1.86 -7.10 -14.28
CA LYS A 178 1.07 -8.13 -13.59
C LYS A 178 0.90 -7.81 -12.11
N PHE A 179 1.99 -7.45 -11.41
CA PHE A 179 1.93 -7.08 -10.01
C PHE A 179 1.18 -5.77 -9.80
N GLY A 180 1.34 -4.79 -10.69
CA GLY A 180 0.65 -3.51 -10.62
C GLY A 180 -0.86 -3.66 -10.72
N VAL A 181 -1.34 -4.42 -11.70
CA VAL A 181 -2.79 -4.69 -11.85
C VAL A 181 -3.32 -5.45 -10.63
N ALA A 182 -2.61 -6.51 -10.20
CA ALA A 182 -3.04 -7.31 -9.04
C ALA A 182 -3.11 -6.46 -7.76
N GLN A 183 -2.09 -5.65 -7.50
CA GLN A 183 -2.02 -4.82 -6.29
C GLN A 183 -3.02 -3.66 -6.33
N GLY A 184 -3.18 -2.98 -7.45
CA GLY A 184 -4.19 -1.94 -7.62
C GLY A 184 -5.60 -2.49 -7.36
N LEU A 185 -5.92 -3.67 -7.88
CA LEU A 185 -7.22 -4.32 -7.66
C LEU A 185 -7.41 -4.77 -6.20
N ILE A 186 -6.37 -5.29 -5.53
CA ILE A 186 -6.48 -5.69 -4.12
C ILE A 186 -6.76 -4.47 -3.24
N VAL A 187 -6.01 -3.37 -3.40
CA VAL A 187 -6.21 -2.16 -2.61
C VAL A 187 -7.61 -1.56 -2.88
N PHE A 188 -8.02 -1.52 -4.14
CA PHE A 188 -9.34 -1.03 -4.54
C PHE A 188 -10.48 -1.85 -3.90
N ARG A 189 -10.45 -3.18 -4.01
CA ARG A 189 -11.48 -4.07 -3.43
C ARG A 189 -11.50 -4.05 -1.91
N SER A 190 -10.33 -3.94 -1.29
CA SER A 190 -10.23 -3.83 0.17
C SER A 190 -10.99 -2.62 0.70
N GLU A 191 -11.00 -1.52 -0.06
CA GLU A 191 -11.71 -0.29 0.31
C GLU A 191 -13.23 -0.37 0.09
N GLU A 192 -13.70 -1.06 -0.95
CA GLU A 192 -15.14 -1.28 -1.15
C GLU A 192 -15.76 -1.98 0.06
N HIS A 193 -15.13 -3.06 0.55
CA HIS A 193 -15.59 -3.78 1.75
C HIS A 193 -15.54 -2.93 3.02
N THR A 194 -14.53 -2.08 3.17
CA THR A 194 -14.40 -1.18 4.33
C THR A 194 -15.52 -0.13 4.34
N SER A 195 -15.90 0.36 3.17
CA SER A 195 -16.90 1.41 3.03
C SER A 195 -18.33 0.95 3.28
N GLU A 196 -18.67 -0.30 2.91
CA GLU A 196 -19.99 -0.87 3.19
C GLU A 196 -20.26 -0.96 4.69
N LEU A 197 -19.24 -1.35 5.48
CA LEU A 197 -19.34 -1.42 6.94
C LEU A 197 -19.45 -0.05 7.62
N GLN A 198 -18.90 1.01 7.01
CA GLN A 198 -19.01 2.38 7.52
C GLN A 198 -20.34 3.06 7.16
N SER A 199 -20.96 2.69 6.03
CA SER A 199 -22.24 3.26 5.60
C SER A 199 -23.45 2.68 6.35
N GLN A 200 -23.29 1.56 7.05
CA GLN A 200 -24.31 0.90 7.86
C GLN A 200 -24.40 1.42 9.29
N ARG A 201 -23.60 2.42 9.67
CA ARG A 201 -23.58 3.11 10.97
C ARG A 201 -23.94 4.58 10.84
#